data_64a5e944d1e3ad71d111df26de7f2ed9
#
_entry.id   64a5e944d1e3ad71d111df26de7f2ed9
#
_cell.length_a   1.000
_cell.length_b   1.000
_cell.length_c   1.000
_cell.angle_alpha   90.00
_cell.angle_beta   90.00
_cell.angle_gamma   90.00
#
_symmetry.space_group_name_H-M   'P 1'
#
loop_
_entity.id
_entity.type
_entity.pdbx_description
1 polymer ?
#
loop_
_entity_poly.entity_id
_entity_poly.type
_entity_poly.pdbx_seq_one_letter_code
_entity_poly.pdbx_strand_id
1 'polypeptide(L)'
;MAGLHWADYLIFAFFLLASLAIGVYHAFSGNKQRTTQEFIMADRNLKVLPTVISLLVSFQSAIMILGCSAEIYSYGTQQWFGILLGFTFAILLAERLFVPWIFPLQLTSVYEYLQLRYSSRLVRVVGAVLGITGGLLYIGPAMYAPSLALEAATGFSTEISIPIMAAVATTYTALGGMRAVIWTDVFQAGIMLCGILAVLIKGCMEVGGLSEVFHNAQEEGRILGFSASFDPRERLTIWGLVFGWGTSWAFTYGLQQASAQRYSAIGSLRDARLSLLLNIPCILIWVSLVFLNGVVVLAYFVNERCDPLFNGDISSSNQILAYFVKIVFSPTKGFSGLFLAMLYGGALSSVSSTLSGCAANAWEDILKPHLANLTDFRAAMLNKCLVVVFGFLGAAVAFLAAIMPGPVSQVSISFVSATAGPLNGMFILGGIFDSANWQGALIGCATGSVINFWIIFGSRSSPAFSPTLPPLPSDYCPKYNGSLPVSNAMKQRCLTVSVTKVHGLDNLYAISFVWYALIGFAITFIIGWLASQIFNFGM
;
A
#
# COMPACT_ATOMS: atom_id res chain seq x y z
N MET A 1 8.32 -4.28 -31.99
CA MET A 1 8.30 -3.51 -30.73
C MET A 1 9.72 -3.01 -30.46
N ALA A 2 9.95 -1.71 -30.45
CA ALA A 2 11.27 -1.19 -30.07
C ALA A 2 11.45 -1.47 -28.57
N GLY A 3 12.43 -2.30 -28.23
CA GLY A 3 12.82 -2.54 -26.84
C GLY A 3 13.39 -1.26 -26.21
N LEU A 4 13.54 -1.24 -24.88
CA LEU A 4 14.21 -0.15 -24.17
C LEU A 4 15.65 0.03 -24.70
N HIS A 5 16.14 1.26 -24.62
CA HIS A 5 17.54 1.54 -24.96
C HIS A 5 18.47 0.91 -23.90
N TRP A 6 19.68 0.52 -24.29
CA TRP A 6 20.64 -0.09 -23.38
C TRP A 6 20.91 0.75 -22.12
N ALA A 7 20.83 2.10 -22.22
CA ALA A 7 20.99 3.01 -21.10
C ALA A 7 19.87 2.84 -20.02
N ASP A 8 18.65 2.48 -20.43
CA ASP A 8 17.54 2.23 -19.50
C ASP A 8 17.82 0.99 -18.65
N TYR A 9 18.33 -0.07 -19.27
CA TYR A 9 18.75 -1.28 -18.55
C TYR A 9 19.91 -1.02 -17.61
N LEU A 10 20.88 -0.18 -18.00
CA LEU A 10 22.00 0.18 -17.12
C LEU A 10 21.55 0.95 -15.89
N ILE A 11 20.67 1.96 -16.05
CA ILE A 11 20.16 2.74 -14.91
C ILE A 11 19.35 1.85 -13.98
N PHE A 12 18.49 1.00 -14.53
CA PHE A 12 17.69 0.08 -13.74
C PHE A 12 18.54 -0.97 -13.01
N ALA A 13 19.51 -1.57 -13.69
CA ALA A 13 20.46 -2.52 -13.08
C ALA A 13 21.33 -1.86 -11.99
N PHE A 14 21.84 -0.63 -12.25
CA PHE A 14 22.57 0.14 -11.25
C PHE A 14 21.73 0.38 -10.00
N PHE A 15 20.47 0.75 -10.16
CA PHE A 15 19.55 0.95 -9.03
C PHE A 15 19.38 -0.34 -8.19
N LEU A 16 19.17 -1.49 -8.82
CA LEU A 16 19.03 -2.77 -8.11
C LEU A 16 20.33 -3.17 -7.41
N LEU A 17 21.47 -3.02 -8.08
CA LEU A 17 22.77 -3.32 -7.51
C LEU A 17 23.15 -2.38 -6.37
N ALA A 18 22.84 -1.09 -6.47
CA ALA A 18 23.07 -0.13 -5.39
C ALA A 18 22.21 -0.44 -4.16
N SER A 19 20.92 -0.79 -4.34
CA SER A 19 20.06 -1.25 -3.25
C SER A 19 20.62 -2.48 -2.56
N LEU A 20 21.09 -3.47 -3.32
CA LEU A 20 21.73 -4.67 -2.79
C LEU A 20 23.05 -4.35 -2.07
N ALA A 21 23.88 -3.47 -2.64
CA ALA A 21 25.16 -3.06 -2.06
C ALA A 21 25.00 -2.36 -0.70
N ILE A 22 23.96 -1.51 -0.54
CA ILE A 22 23.62 -0.90 0.75
C ILE A 22 23.30 -1.99 1.78
N GLY A 23 22.50 -3.00 1.40
CA GLY A 23 22.18 -4.13 2.28
C GLY A 23 23.42 -4.91 2.70
N VAL A 24 24.28 -5.24 1.74
CA VAL A 24 25.56 -5.93 1.98
C VAL A 24 26.48 -5.10 2.87
N TYR A 25 26.61 -3.80 2.61
CA TYR A 25 27.41 -2.90 3.44
C TYR A 25 26.96 -2.94 4.91
N HIS A 26 25.66 -2.84 5.18
CA HIS A 26 25.13 -2.89 6.54
C HIS A 26 25.20 -4.29 7.18
N ALA A 27 25.25 -5.36 6.38
CA ALA A 27 25.48 -6.71 6.89
C ALA A 27 26.87 -6.89 7.51
N PHE A 28 27.89 -6.18 6.99
CA PHE A 28 29.27 -6.27 7.43
C PHE A 28 29.73 -5.07 8.28
N SER A 29 28.92 -4.02 8.39
CA SER A 29 29.18 -2.83 9.18
C SER A 29 28.65 -2.99 10.62
N GLY A 30 29.28 -2.34 11.60
CA GLY A 30 28.86 -2.37 13.02
C GLY A 30 29.10 -3.73 13.67
N ASN A 31 28.16 -4.16 14.51
CA ASN A 31 28.23 -5.45 15.25
C ASN A 31 27.88 -6.68 14.38
N LYS A 32 27.81 -6.52 13.07
CA LYS A 32 27.56 -7.59 12.07
C LYS A 32 26.22 -8.31 12.25
N GLN A 33 25.20 -7.63 12.75
CA GLN A 33 23.81 -8.16 12.92
C GLN A 33 23.78 -9.49 13.70
N ARG A 34 24.50 -9.54 14.82
CA ARG A 34 24.68 -10.77 15.62
C ARG A 34 23.58 -10.97 16.67
N THR A 35 22.86 -9.92 17.04
CA THR A 35 21.77 -9.99 18.01
C THR A 35 20.42 -9.75 17.35
N THR A 36 19.35 -10.32 17.91
CA THR A 36 17.98 -10.08 17.45
C THR A 36 17.57 -8.62 17.64
N GLN A 37 18.03 -7.97 18.71
CA GLN A 37 17.76 -6.56 18.96
C GLN A 37 18.38 -5.65 17.89
N GLU A 38 19.64 -5.92 17.51
CA GLU A 38 20.30 -5.18 16.42
C GLU A 38 19.58 -5.41 15.08
N PHE A 39 19.23 -6.66 14.77
CA PHE A 39 18.61 -7.05 13.51
C PHE A 39 17.18 -6.46 13.36
N ILE A 40 16.35 -6.54 14.42
CA ILE A 40 14.93 -6.14 14.38
C ILE A 40 14.75 -4.66 14.71
N MET A 41 15.50 -4.10 15.68
CA MET A 41 15.28 -2.77 16.26
C MET A 41 16.43 -1.79 16.05
N ALA A 42 17.47 -2.16 15.27
CA ALA A 42 18.66 -1.32 15.03
C ALA A 42 19.28 -0.74 16.32
N ASP A 43 19.26 -1.50 17.44
CA ASP A 43 19.71 -1.10 18.78
C ASP A 43 19.03 0.15 19.35
N ARG A 44 17.85 0.51 18.85
CA ARG A 44 17.06 1.71 19.25
C ARG A 44 17.87 3.02 19.17
N ASN A 45 18.73 3.14 18.15
CA ASN A 45 19.61 4.31 17.96
C ASN A 45 19.46 4.92 16.56
N LEU A 46 18.21 5.02 16.10
CA LEU A 46 17.91 5.62 14.80
C LEU A 46 17.73 7.13 14.91
N LYS A 47 18.18 7.85 13.88
CA LYS A 47 17.98 9.29 13.75
C LYS A 47 16.59 9.60 13.18
N VAL A 48 16.02 10.75 13.59
CA VAL A 48 14.67 11.19 13.18
C VAL A 48 14.54 11.28 11.66
N LEU A 49 15.43 11.98 10.96
CA LEU A 49 15.28 12.24 9.53
C LEU A 49 15.28 10.97 8.64
N PRO A 50 16.23 10.02 8.77
CA PRO A 50 16.14 8.75 8.05
C PRO A 50 14.87 7.98 8.36
N THR A 51 14.37 8.04 9.60
CA THR A 51 13.12 7.38 10.00
C THR A 51 11.90 8.04 9.35
N VAL A 52 11.85 9.37 9.25
CA VAL A 52 10.79 10.10 8.52
C VAL A 52 10.73 9.66 7.07
N ILE A 53 11.88 9.66 6.38
CA ILE A 53 11.95 9.26 4.97
C ILE A 53 11.56 7.78 4.80
N SER A 54 12.06 6.91 5.68
CA SER A 54 11.73 5.49 5.64
C SER A 54 10.23 5.23 5.90
N LEU A 55 9.62 5.92 6.89
CA LEU A 55 8.17 5.84 7.11
C LEU A 55 7.38 6.32 5.89
N LEU A 56 7.80 7.42 5.25
CA LEU A 56 7.15 7.92 4.04
C LEU A 56 7.14 6.84 2.95
N VAL A 57 8.31 6.38 2.50
CA VAL A 57 8.40 5.53 1.31
C VAL A 57 7.99 4.08 1.55
N SER A 58 8.02 3.60 2.79
CA SER A 58 7.56 2.24 3.13
C SER A 58 6.07 2.02 2.82
N PHE A 59 5.29 3.10 2.84
CA PHE A 59 3.86 3.06 2.57
C PHE A 59 3.48 3.72 1.23
N GLN A 60 4.45 4.33 0.53
CA GLN A 60 4.26 4.93 -0.80
C GLN A 60 4.80 3.99 -1.88
N SER A 61 4.10 2.89 -2.09
CA SER A 61 4.52 1.85 -3.03
C SER A 61 4.18 2.17 -4.49
N ALA A 62 4.70 1.35 -5.41
CA ALA A 62 4.30 1.37 -6.82
C ALA A 62 2.78 1.24 -7.02
N ILE A 63 2.08 0.55 -6.10
CA ILE A 63 0.61 0.43 -6.12
C ILE A 63 -0.04 1.82 -6.09
N MET A 64 0.47 2.74 -5.26
CA MET A 64 -0.06 4.09 -5.19
C MET A 64 0.27 4.89 -6.46
N ILE A 65 1.51 4.82 -6.94
CA ILE A 65 1.95 5.57 -8.13
C ILE A 65 1.13 5.18 -9.37
N LEU A 66 1.02 3.89 -9.64
CA LEU A 66 0.24 3.38 -10.77
C LEU A 66 -1.27 3.49 -10.52
N GLY A 67 -1.71 3.19 -9.30
CA GLY A 67 -3.12 3.19 -8.91
C GLY A 67 -3.75 4.57 -8.93
N CYS A 68 -3.05 5.63 -8.49
CA CYS A 68 -3.57 6.99 -8.56
C CYS A 68 -3.75 7.47 -10.00
N SER A 69 -2.81 7.14 -10.90
CA SER A 69 -2.96 7.46 -12.33
C SER A 69 -4.14 6.72 -12.96
N ALA A 70 -4.32 5.44 -12.62
CA ALA A 70 -5.47 4.65 -13.05
C ALA A 70 -6.80 5.17 -12.46
N GLU A 71 -6.79 5.64 -11.22
CA GLU A 71 -7.97 6.21 -10.56
C GLU A 71 -8.39 7.53 -11.21
N ILE A 72 -7.43 8.43 -11.47
CA ILE A 72 -7.72 9.70 -12.15
C ILE A 72 -8.27 9.45 -13.57
N TYR A 73 -7.67 8.51 -14.29
CA TYR A 73 -8.14 8.13 -15.62
C TYR A 73 -9.58 7.59 -15.57
N SER A 74 -9.91 6.74 -14.61
CA SER A 74 -11.20 6.05 -14.54
C SER A 74 -12.28 6.83 -13.81
N TYR A 75 -11.93 7.65 -12.79
CA TYR A 75 -12.88 8.26 -11.85
C TYR A 75 -12.61 9.76 -11.59
N GLY A 76 -11.55 10.35 -12.15
CA GLY A 76 -11.17 11.76 -11.94
C GLY A 76 -10.45 12.03 -10.61
N THR A 77 -10.35 13.31 -10.25
CA THR A 77 -9.53 13.78 -9.12
C THR A 77 -10.20 13.67 -7.75
N GLN A 78 -11.39 13.09 -7.64
CA GLN A 78 -12.20 13.05 -6.41
C GLN A 78 -11.42 12.48 -5.20
N GLN A 79 -10.52 11.53 -5.43
CA GLN A 79 -9.70 10.93 -4.37
C GLN A 79 -8.68 11.88 -3.77
N TRP A 80 -8.13 12.82 -4.53
CA TRP A 80 -6.94 13.59 -4.18
C TRP A 80 -7.08 14.33 -2.85
N PHE A 81 -8.00 15.29 -2.77
CA PHE A 81 -8.16 16.10 -1.57
C PHE A 81 -8.59 15.29 -0.34
N GLY A 82 -9.48 14.31 -0.54
CA GLY A 82 -9.94 13.45 0.54
C GLY A 82 -8.81 12.62 1.16
N ILE A 83 -7.90 12.11 0.33
CA ILE A 83 -6.77 11.30 0.81
C ILE A 83 -5.73 12.15 1.57
N LEU A 84 -5.52 13.42 1.18
CA LEU A 84 -4.65 14.35 1.92
C LEU A 84 -5.19 14.60 3.33
N LEU A 85 -6.49 14.85 3.46
CA LEU A 85 -7.14 15.01 4.76
C LEU A 85 -7.11 13.71 5.57
N GLY A 86 -7.34 12.57 4.91
CA GLY A 86 -7.26 11.25 5.54
C GLY A 86 -5.89 10.93 6.10
N PHE A 87 -4.80 11.21 5.39
CA PHE A 87 -3.43 11.03 5.91
C PHE A 87 -3.14 11.97 7.07
N THR A 88 -3.55 13.24 6.97
CA THR A 88 -3.36 14.21 8.06
C THR A 88 -4.07 13.72 9.33
N PHE A 89 -5.34 13.33 9.22
CA PHE A 89 -6.10 12.75 10.31
C PHE A 89 -5.43 11.48 10.87
N ALA A 90 -5.00 10.56 10.00
CA ALA A 90 -4.36 9.31 10.37
C ALA A 90 -3.09 9.52 11.19
N ILE A 91 -2.20 10.40 10.72
CA ILE A 91 -0.91 10.64 11.38
C ILE A 91 -1.10 11.37 12.71
N LEU A 92 -2.00 12.36 12.78
CA LEU A 92 -2.32 13.05 14.03
C LEU A 92 -2.92 12.10 15.05
N LEU A 93 -3.80 11.19 14.64
CA LEU A 93 -4.37 10.18 15.53
C LEU A 93 -3.30 9.20 16.03
N ALA A 94 -2.42 8.74 15.14
CA ALA A 94 -1.31 7.85 15.50
C ALA A 94 -0.33 8.53 16.47
N GLU A 95 0.04 9.78 16.20
CA GLU A 95 0.97 10.57 17.03
C GLU A 95 0.40 10.86 18.42
N ARG A 96 -0.90 11.17 18.50
CA ARG A 96 -1.54 11.56 19.76
C ARG A 96 -1.95 10.40 20.64
N LEU A 97 -2.39 9.29 20.06
CA LEU A 97 -2.95 8.16 20.78
C LEU A 97 -2.03 6.94 20.78
N PHE A 98 -1.62 6.44 19.61
CA PHE A 98 -1.00 5.13 19.52
C PHE A 98 0.48 5.14 19.89
N VAL A 99 1.24 6.13 19.45
CA VAL A 99 2.67 6.19 19.78
C VAL A 99 2.90 6.42 21.27
N PRO A 100 2.22 7.37 21.96
CA PRO A 100 2.34 7.51 23.41
C PRO A 100 1.87 6.28 24.21
N TRP A 101 0.97 5.49 23.63
CA TRP A 101 0.47 4.27 24.25
C TRP A 101 1.46 3.11 24.11
N ILE A 102 2.02 2.87 22.91
CA ILE A 102 2.87 1.70 22.63
C ILE A 102 4.35 1.94 22.96
N PHE A 103 4.88 3.13 22.66
CA PHE A 103 6.30 3.45 22.82
C PHE A 103 6.84 3.21 24.23
N PRO A 104 6.16 3.61 25.34
CA PRO A 104 6.67 3.40 26.71
C PRO A 104 6.80 1.93 27.10
N LEU A 105 6.04 1.04 26.47
CA LEU A 105 6.07 -0.40 26.74
C LEU A 105 7.36 -1.07 26.23
N GLN A 106 8.12 -0.38 25.38
CA GLN A 106 9.41 -0.83 24.86
C GLN A 106 9.39 -2.23 24.24
N LEU A 107 8.26 -2.59 23.59
CA LEU A 107 8.02 -3.90 23.00
C LEU A 107 8.87 -4.10 21.73
N THR A 108 9.22 -5.34 21.44
CA THR A 108 9.84 -5.73 20.16
C THR A 108 8.76 -6.05 19.10
N SER A 109 7.68 -6.71 19.53
CA SER A 109 6.48 -6.91 18.75
C SER A 109 5.30 -6.15 19.33
N VAL A 110 4.51 -5.47 18.50
CA VAL A 110 3.29 -4.79 18.96
C VAL A 110 2.25 -5.75 19.51
N TYR A 111 2.27 -7.02 19.08
CA TYR A 111 1.30 -8.04 19.54
C TYR A 111 1.58 -8.54 20.95
N GLU A 112 2.76 -8.27 21.50
CA GLU A 112 3.06 -8.52 22.90
C GLU A 112 2.13 -7.73 23.82
N TYR A 113 1.71 -6.52 23.41
CA TYR A 113 0.66 -5.76 24.10
C TYR A 113 -0.63 -6.58 24.29
N LEU A 114 -1.06 -7.33 23.26
CA LEU A 114 -2.27 -8.15 23.38
C LEU A 114 -2.13 -9.22 24.46
N GLN A 115 -0.95 -9.83 24.62
CA GLN A 115 -0.70 -10.78 25.69
C GLN A 115 -0.71 -10.10 27.06
N LEU A 116 -0.06 -8.95 27.19
CA LEU A 116 -0.04 -8.18 28.44
C LEU A 116 -1.45 -7.77 28.85
N ARG A 117 -2.26 -7.30 27.89
CA ARG A 117 -3.60 -6.79 28.16
C ARG A 117 -4.63 -7.88 28.46
N TYR A 118 -4.63 -8.96 27.70
CA TYR A 118 -5.61 -10.04 27.83
C TYR A 118 -5.12 -11.23 28.67
N SER A 119 -3.90 -11.18 29.19
CA SER A 119 -3.25 -12.27 29.93
C SER A 119 -3.33 -13.61 29.16
N SER A 120 -3.32 -13.56 27.81
CA SER A 120 -3.53 -14.71 26.94
C SER A 120 -2.50 -14.74 25.81
N ARG A 121 -1.71 -15.82 25.77
CA ARG A 121 -0.80 -16.08 24.66
C ARG A 121 -1.53 -16.35 23.35
N LEU A 122 -2.72 -16.97 23.42
CA LEU A 122 -3.50 -17.28 22.22
C LEU A 122 -3.91 -16.01 21.47
N VAL A 123 -4.32 -14.95 22.20
CA VAL A 123 -4.67 -13.66 21.59
C VAL A 123 -3.45 -13.03 20.88
N ARG A 124 -2.26 -13.11 21.50
CA ARG A 124 -0.99 -12.66 20.89
C ARG A 124 -0.69 -13.40 19.60
N VAL A 125 -0.78 -14.74 19.61
CA VAL A 125 -0.50 -15.58 18.44
C VAL A 125 -1.51 -15.31 17.30
N VAL A 126 -2.80 -15.20 17.61
CA VAL A 126 -3.84 -14.86 16.63
C VAL A 126 -3.57 -13.48 16.03
N GLY A 127 -3.23 -12.49 16.85
CA GLY A 127 -2.85 -11.16 16.36
C GLY A 127 -1.64 -11.20 15.44
N ALA A 128 -0.59 -11.94 15.79
CA ALA A 128 0.61 -12.11 14.98
C ALA A 128 0.30 -12.81 13.64
N VAL A 129 -0.51 -13.86 13.64
CA VAL A 129 -0.92 -14.57 12.42
C VAL A 129 -1.71 -13.64 11.49
N LEU A 130 -2.66 -12.86 12.02
CA LEU A 130 -3.41 -11.88 11.23
C LEU A 130 -2.48 -10.80 10.65
N GLY A 131 -1.54 -10.30 11.44
CA GLY A 131 -0.56 -9.32 10.99
C GLY A 131 0.37 -9.85 9.89
N ILE A 132 0.84 -11.09 10.03
CA ILE A 132 1.64 -11.77 9.00
C ILE A 132 0.80 -11.99 7.74
N THR A 133 -0.44 -12.47 7.88
CA THR A 133 -1.35 -12.69 6.74
C THR A 133 -1.62 -11.37 6.01
N GLY A 134 -1.94 -10.30 6.73
CA GLY A 134 -2.14 -8.97 6.14
C GLY A 134 -0.88 -8.45 5.42
N GLY A 135 0.30 -8.68 6.00
CA GLY A 135 1.58 -8.36 5.39
C GLY A 135 1.81 -9.11 4.07
N LEU A 136 1.56 -10.41 4.04
CA LEU A 136 1.69 -11.22 2.82
C LEU A 136 0.69 -10.79 1.74
N LEU A 137 -0.57 -10.51 2.13
CA LEU A 137 -1.60 -10.00 1.22
C LEU A 137 -1.26 -8.61 0.66
N TYR A 138 -0.43 -7.83 1.34
CA TYR A 138 0.11 -6.56 0.85
C TYR A 138 1.32 -6.74 -0.06
N ILE A 139 2.27 -7.62 0.30
CA ILE A 139 3.50 -7.89 -0.46
C ILE A 139 3.16 -8.36 -1.88
N GLY A 140 2.15 -9.22 -2.04
CA GLY A 140 1.76 -9.75 -3.34
C GLY A 140 1.45 -8.66 -4.37
N PRO A 141 0.42 -7.82 -4.18
CA PRO A 141 0.14 -6.70 -5.08
C PRO A 141 1.31 -5.71 -5.20
N ALA A 142 2.11 -5.52 -4.14
CA ALA A 142 3.27 -4.62 -4.17
C ALA A 142 4.39 -5.11 -5.10
N MET A 143 4.56 -6.42 -5.25
CA MET A 143 5.49 -7.01 -6.23
C MET A 143 4.88 -7.08 -7.63
N TYR A 144 3.59 -7.36 -7.74
CA TYR A 144 2.90 -7.51 -9.02
C TYR A 144 2.81 -6.19 -9.80
N ALA A 145 2.43 -5.09 -9.14
CA ALA A 145 2.19 -3.80 -9.82
C ALA A 145 3.39 -3.29 -10.64
N PRO A 146 4.63 -3.20 -10.11
CA PRO A 146 5.78 -2.77 -10.91
C PRO A 146 6.21 -3.82 -11.95
N SER A 147 5.95 -5.11 -11.70
CA SER A 147 6.23 -6.18 -12.67
C SER A 147 5.31 -6.05 -13.88
N LEU A 148 4.03 -5.72 -13.69
CA LEU A 148 3.09 -5.42 -14.76
C LEU A 148 3.51 -4.19 -15.57
N ALA A 149 4.02 -3.14 -14.91
CA ALA A 149 4.53 -1.95 -15.57
C ALA A 149 5.80 -2.24 -16.38
N LEU A 150 6.70 -3.08 -15.86
CA LEU A 150 7.89 -3.54 -16.58
C LEU A 150 7.50 -4.33 -17.84
N GLU A 151 6.55 -5.24 -17.72
CA GLU A 151 6.04 -6.02 -18.86
C GLU A 151 5.41 -5.12 -19.93
N ALA A 152 4.58 -4.15 -19.53
CA ALA A 152 3.99 -3.18 -20.47
C ALA A 152 5.02 -2.32 -21.18
N ALA A 153 6.10 -1.93 -20.48
CA ALA A 153 7.16 -1.08 -21.04
C ALA A 153 8.14 -1.85 -21.92
N THR A 154 8.52 -3.07 -21.54
CA THR A 154 9.66 -3.81 -22.13
C THR A 154 9.27 -5.11 -22.83
N GLY A 155 8.11 -5.68 -22.52
CA GLY A 155 7.75 -7.05 -22.88
C GLY A 155 8.39 -8.13 -22.00
N PHE A 156 9.10 -7.75 -20.92
CA PHE A 156 9.71 -8.69 -19.99
C PHE A 156 8.65 -9.26 -19.05
N SER A 157 8.44 -10.57 -19.07
CA SER A 157 7.29 -11.19 -18.42
C SER A 157 7.26 -10.99 -16.89
N THR A 158 6.07 -10.81 -16.36
CA THR A 158 5.81 -10.74 -14.91
C THR A 158 6.28 -12.00 -14.19
N GLU A 159 6.23 -13.16 -14.85
CA GLU A 159 6.67 -14.45 -14.30
C GLU A 159 8.16 -14.48 -13.91
N ILE A 160 8.99 -13.72 -14.60
CA ILE A 160 10.42 -13.62 -14.31
C ILE A 160 10.71 -12.41 -13.40
N SER A 161 9.99 -11.30 -13.59
CA SER A 161 10.27 -10.06 -12.86
C SER A 161 9.87 -10.14 -11.38
N ILE A 162 8.78 -10.85 -11.03
CA ILE A 162 8.36 -11.07 -9.65
C ILE A 162 9.43 -11.83 -8.84
N PRO A 163 9.95 -13.00 -9.29
CA PRO A 163 11.04 -13.69 -8.59
C PRO A 163 12.32 -12.85 -8.44
N ILE A 164 12.71 -12.08 -9.44
CA ILE A 164 13.88 -11.19 -9.36
C ILE A 164 13.68 -10.15 -8.26
N MET A 165 12.52 -9.48 -8.25
CA MET A 165 12.19 -8.50 -7.21
C MET A 165 12.20 -9.14 -5.81
N ALA A 166 11.55 -10.31 -5.67
CA ALA A 166 11.53 -11.04 -4.42
C ALA A 166 12.95 -11.40 -3.95
N ALA A 167 13.80 -11.88 -4.85
CA ALA A 167 15.19 -12.21 -4.55
C ALA A 167 15.99 -10.99 -4.06
N VAL A 168 15.89 -9.85 -4.75
CA VAL A 168 16.58 -8.61 -4.37
C VAL A 168 16.11 -8.11 -3.01
N ALA A 169 14.78 -7.95 -2.82
CA ALA A 169 14.20 -7.48 -1.56
C ALA A 169 14.57 -8.38 -0.38
N THR A 170 14.43 -9.68 -0.57
CA THR A 170 14.73 -10.70 0.45
C THR A 170 16.20 -10.70 0.83
N THR A 171 17.11 -10.62 -0.16
CA THR A 171 18.56 -10.71 0.06
C THR A 171 19.06 -9.54 0.91
N TYR A 172 18.78 -8.30 0.54
CA TYR A 172 19.29 -7.17 1.32
C TYR A 172 18.62 -7.04 2.69
N THR A 173 17.33 -7.42 2.81
CA THR A 173 16.61 -7.42 4.09
C THR A 173 17.16 -8.49 5.03
N ALA A 174 17.35 -9.73 4.54
CA ALA A 174 17.90 -10.83 5.33
C ALA A 174 19.35 -10.60 5.74
N LEU A 175 20.16 -9.97 4.90
CA LEU A 175 21.56 -9.70 5.23
C LEU A 175 21.72 -8.53 6.20
N GLY A 176 21.04 -7.40 5.95
CA GLY A 176 21.34 -6.14 6.63
C GLY A 176 20.35 -5.72 7.72
N GLY A 177 19.22 -6.41 7.89
CA GLY A 177 18.21 -6.11 8.92
C GLY A 177 17.63 -4.69 8.84
N MET A 178 17.10 -4.17 9.96
CA MET A 178 16.38 -2.88 10.00
C MET A 178 17.25 -1.69 9.58
N ARG A 179 18.54 -1.68 9.91
CA ARG A 179 19.46 -0.59 9.48
C ARG A 179 19.57 -0.52 7.96
N ALA A 180 19.72 -1.67 7.30
CA ALA A 180 19.76 -1.72 5.84
C ALA A 180 18.44 -1.25 5.23
N VAL A 181 17.31 -1.71 5.75
CA VAL A 181 15.99 -1.30 5.28
C VAL A 181 15.84 0.22 5.30
N ILE A 182 16.22 0.89 6.40
CA ILE A 182 16.09 2.34 6.51
C ILE A 182 17.00 3.09 5.53
N TRP A 183 18.23 2.65 5.34
CA TRP A 183 19.15 3.33 4.42
C TRP A 183 18.85 3.03 2.95
N THR A 184 18.35 1.82 2.63
CA THR A 184 17.82 1.54 1.29
C THR A 184 16.57 2.37 1.02
N ASP A 185 15.69 2.57 2.00
CA ASP A 185 14.50 3.42 1.89
C ASP A 185 14.90 4.88 1.57
N VAL A 186 15.93 5.42 2.24
CA VAL A 186 16.44 6.79 1.97
C VAL A 186 16.97 6.91 0.53
N PHE A 187 17.73 5.92 0.07
CA PHE A 187 18.23 5.88 -1.31
C PHE A 187 17.08 5.77 -2.32
N GLN A 188 16.16 4.85 -2.07
CA GLN A 188 14.98 4.62 -2.91
C GLN A 188 14.05 5.84 -2.97
N ALA A 189 13.88 6.57 -1.85
CA ALA A 189 13.14 7.82 -1.81
C ALA A 189 13.68 8.87 -2.79
N GLY A 190 15.00 9.01 -2.84
CA GLY A 190 15.67 9.92 -3.78
C GLY A 190 15.40 9.55 -5.24
N ILE A 191 15.55 8.27 -5.59
CA ILE A 191 15.27 7.76 -6.95
C ILE A 191 13.79 7.92 -7.30
N MET A 192 12.89 7.60 -6.38
CA MET A 192 11.46 7.75 -6.58
C MET A 192 11.08 9.21 -6.83
N LEU A 193 11.60 10.13 -6.03
CA LEU A 193 11.35 11.56 -6.22
C LEU A 193 11.86 12.07 -7.57
N CYS A 194 13.07 11.67 -7.96
CA CYS A 194 13.62 11.99 -9.29
C CYS A 194 12.73 11.47 -10.42
N GLY A 195 12.24 10.23 -10.32
CA GLY A 195 11.35 9.64 -11.31
C GLY A 195 9.99 10.33 -11.39
N ILE A 196 9.37 10.63 -10.24
CA ILE A 196 8.10 11.37 -10.16
C ILE A 196 8.24 12.76 -10.81
N LEU A 197 9.31 13.49 -10.48
CA LEU A 197 9.55 14.82 -11.03
C LEU A 197 9.88 14.77 -12.53
N ALA A 198 10.64 13.77 -12.98
CA ALA A 198 10.94 13.60 -14.41
C ALA A 198 9.66 13.38 -15.23
N VAL A 199 8.76 12.51 -14.78
CA VAL A 199 7.47 12.26 -15.44
C VAL A 199 6.62 13.53 -15.44
N LEU A 200 6.54 14.24 -14.31
CA LEU A 200 5.75 15.46 -14.17
C LEU A 200 6.25 16.56 -15.11
N ILE A 201 7.56 16.85 -15.08
CA ILE A 201 8.15 17.95 -15.85
C ILE A 201 8.03 17.66 -17.35
N LYS A 202 8.46 16.48 -17.79
CA LYS A 202 8.39 16.11 -19.21
C LYS A 202 6.95 16.05 -19.71
N GLY A 203 6.05 15.48 -18.93
CA GLY A 203 4.63 15.40 -19.31
C GLY A 203 3.99 16.78 -19.41
N CYS A 204 4.26 17.71 -18.48
CA CYS A 204 3.80 19.08 -18.61
C CYS A 204 4.35 19.78 -19.87
N MET A 205 5.62 19.50 -20.23
CA MET A 205 6.21 20.08 -21.46
C MET A 205 5.50 19.56 -22.74
N GLU A 206 5.15 18.28 -22.77
CA GLU A 206 4.46 17.68 -23.93
C GLU A 206 3.02 18.19 -24.09
N VAL A 207 2.34 18.48 -22.97
CA VAL A 207 0.95 19.00 -23.00
C VAL A 207 0.91 20.50 -23.30
N GLY A 208 2.01 21.23 -23.11
CA GLY A 208 2.06 22.70 -23.32
C GLY A 208 2.07 23.52 -22.04
N GLY A 209 2.29 22.87 -20.89
CA GLY A 209 2.42 23.54 -19.58
C GLY A 209 1.34 23.13 -18.59
N LEU A 210 1.56 23.48 -17.32
CA LEU A 210 0.67 23.08 -16.22
C LEU A 210 -0.76 23.65 -16.37
N SER A 211 -0.90 24.86 -16.93
CA SER A 211 -2.20 25.47 -17.18
C SER A 211 -3.02 24.65 -18.15
N GLU A 212 -2.39 24.19 -19.24
CA GLU A 212 -3.04 23.37 -20.27
C GLU A 212 -3.42 21.98 -19.74
N VAL A 213 -2.59 21.42 -18.86
CA VAL A 213 -2.89 20.16 -18.18
C VAL A 213 -4.21 20.23 -17.41
N PHE A 214 -4.40 21.31 -16.63
CA PHE A 214 -5.65 21.47 -15.88
C PHE A 214 -6.83 21.85 -16.76
N HIS A 215 -6.60 22.63 -17.82
CA HIS A 215 -7.63 23.00 -18.80
C HIS A 215 -8.21 21.73 -19.48
N ASN A 216 -7.35 20.89 -20.07
CA ASN A 216 -7.75 19.66 -20.73
C ASN A 216 -8.47 18.69 -19.79
N ALA A 217 -7.96 18.53 -18.57
CA ALA A 217 -8.60 17.67 -17.57
C ALA A 217 -9.97 18.20 -17.11
N GLN A 218 -10.17 19.53 -17.09
CA GLN A 218 -11.42 20.17 -16.74
C GLN A 218 -12.44 20.07 -17.87
N GLU A 219 -12.05 20.26 -19.14
CA GLU A 219 -12.94 20.12 -20.29
C GLU A 219 -13.53 18.69 -20.39
N GLU A 220 -12.73 17.67 -20.06
CA GLU A 220 -13.19 16.28 -20.01
C GLU A 220 -13.94 15.92 -18.71
N GLY A 221 -14.21 16.90 -17.84
CA GLY A 221 -14.95 16.69 -16.59
C GLY A 221 -14.22 15.79 -15.58
N ARG A 222 -12.87 15.74 -15.65
CA ARG A 222 -12.05 14.88 -14.76
C ARG A 222 -11.60 15.61 -13.48
N ILE A 223 -11.68 16.94 -13.45
CA ILE A 223 -11.42 17.73 -12.24
C ILE A 223 -12.68 17.73 -11.39
N LEU A 224 -12.75 16.77 -10.48
CA LEU A 224 -13.87 16.59 -9.57
C LEU A 224 -13.48 17.01 -8.16
N GLY A 225 -14.37 17.73 -7.47
CA GLY A 225 -14.27 17.98 -6.03
C GLY A 225 -14.60 16.71 -5.22
N PHE A 226 -14.56 16.83 -3.91
CA PHE A 226 -14.98 15.75 -3.01
C PHE A 226 -16.51 15.62 -2.95
N SER A 227 -17.00 14.39 -2.83
CA SER A 227 -18.42 14.14 -2.51
C SER A 227 -18.61 14.18 -1.00
N ALA A 228 -19.62 14.95 -0.56
CA ALA A 228 -20.07 15.01 0.84
C ALA A 228 -21.24 14.05 1.14
N SER A 229 -21.58 13.16 0.22
CA SER A 229 -22.61 12.14 0.39
C SER A 229 -22.30 11.24 1.58
N PHE A 230 -23.33 10.91 2.37
CA PHE A 230 -23.26 9.94 3.47
C PHE A 230 -23.54 8.50 3.02
N ASP A 231 -23.82 8.27 1.73
CA ASP A 231 -24.05 6.92 1.22
C ASP A 231 -22.72 6.11 1.22
N PRO A 232 -22.59 5.05 2.04
CA PRO A 232 -21.37 4.28 2.11
C PRO A 232 -21.08 3.45 0.84
N ARG A 233 -22.03 3.37 -0.09
CA ARG A 233 -21.92 2.66 -1.37
C ARG A 233 -21.24 3.51 -2.44
N GLU A 234 -21.27 4.83 -2.29
CA GLU A 234 -20.53 5.72 -3.18
C GLU A 234 -19.03 5.46 -3.04
N ARG A 235 -18.36 5.30 -4.18
CA ARG A 235 -16.97 4.83 -4.23
C ARG A 235 -16.04 5.62 -3.33
N LEU A 236 -16.04 6.94 -3.44
CA LEU A 236 -15.15 7.84 -2.71
C LEU A 236 -15.93 9.06 -2.20
N THR A 237 -16.23 9.06 -0.92
CA THR A 237 -16.79 10.22 -0.23
C THR A 237 -15.74 10.81 0.71
N ILE A 238 -15.86 12.07 1.08
CA ILE A 238 -14.95 12.71 2.06
C ILE A 238 -14.97 11.94 3.39
N TRP A 239 -16.14 11.46 3.81
CA TRP A 239 -16.33 10.69 5.03
C TRP A 239 -15.63 9.33 4.96
N GLY A 240 -15.76 8.63 3.82
CA GLY A 240 -15.07 7.37 3.58
C GLY A 240 -13.55 7.52 3.55
N LEU A 241 -13.04 8.57 2.92
CA LEU A 241 -11.60 8.84 2.83
C LEU A 241 -11.00 9.31 4.16
N VAL A 242 -11.69 10.17 4.92
CA VAL A 242 -11.17 10.68 6.20
C VAL A 242 -11.36 9.65 7.31
N PHE A 243 -12.57 9.12 7.50
CA PHE A 243 -12.86 8.25 8.63
C PHE A 243 -12.64 6.76 8.32
N GLY A 244 -13.09 6.25 7.18
CA GLY A 244 -12.91 4.85 6.80
C GLY A 244 -11.45 4.53 6.52
N TRP A 245 -10.91 5.15 5.48
CA TRP A 245 -9.54 4.96 5.03
C TRP A 245 -8.51 5.61 5.98
N GLY A 246 -8.78 6.84 6.48
CA GLY A 246 -7.90 7.54 7.42
C GLY A 246 -7.72 6.81 8.74
N THR A 247 -8.78 6.19 9.30
CA THR A 247 -8.65 5.35 10.51
C THR A 247 -7.79 4.11 10.25
N SER A 248 -7.96 3.46 9.09
CA SER A 248 -7.10 2.34 8.69
C SER A 248 -5.62 2.74 8.66
N TRP A 249 -5.32 3.92 8.12
CA TRP A 249 -3.95 4.45 8.10
C TRP A 249 -3.44 4.89 9.46
N ALA A 250 -4.30 5.38 10.34
CA ALA A 250 -3.92 5.68 11.71
C ALA A 250 -3.42 4.42 12.43
N PHE A 251 -4.10 3.29 12.24
CA PHE A 251 -3.63 2.00 12.75
C PHE A 251 -2.33 1.54 12.06
N THR A 252 -2.20 1.76 10.76
CA THR A 252 -0.98 1.46 10.02
C THR A 252 0.22 2.23 10.58
N TYR A 253 0.09 3.53 10.82
CA TYR A 253 1.16 4.34 11.42
C TYR A 253 1.39 4.04 12.90
N GLY A 254 0.36 3.65 13.65
CA GLY A 254 0.43 3.47 15.09
C GLY A 254 0.68 2.04 15.57
N LEU A 255 0.00 1.05 14.99
CA LEU A 255 -0.08 -0.32 15.52
C LEU A 255 0.43 -1.39 14.55
N GLN A 256 0.80 -1.06 13.30
CA GLN A 256 1.41 -2.03 12.41
C GLN A 256 2.89 -2.23 12.77
N GLN A 257 3.36 -3.48 12.77
CA GLN A 257 4.71 -3.83 13.18
C GLN A 257 5.79 -3.04 12.41
N ALA A 258 5.64 -2.87 11.10
CA ALA A 258 6.60 -2.12 10.28
C ALA A 258 6.77 -0.65 10.73
N SER A 259 5.70 0.01 11.16
CA SER A 259 5.74 1.36 11.73
C SER A 259 6.31 1.35 13.14
N ALA A 260 5.82 0.42 13.97
CA ALA A 260 6.22 0.32 15.36
C ALA A 260 7.72 0.06 15.54
N GLN A 261 8.31 -0.79 14.71
CA GLN A 261 9.75 -1.00 14.69
C GLN A 261 10.53 0.30 14.44
N ARG A 262 10.03 1.18 13.55
CA ARG A 262 10.71 2.43 13.19
C ARG A 262 10.64 3.46 14.30
N TYR A 263 9.44 3.79 14.78
CA TYR A 263 9.33 4.80 15.83
C TYR A 263 9.87 4.29 17.18
N SER A 264 9.77 2.98 17.49
CA SER A 264 10.35 2.39 18.71
C SER A 264 11.87 2.20 18.62
N ALA A 265 12.45 2.25 17.43
CA ALA A 265 13.90 2.23 17.24
C ALA A 265 14.55 3.61 17.41
N ILE A 266 13.76 4.67 17.66
CA ILE A 266 14.24 6.01 18.04
C ILE A 266 14.40 6.07 19.56
N GLY A 267 15.40 6.81 20.04
CA GLY A 267 15.79 6.82 21.46
C GLY A 267 14.83 7.54 22.40
N SER A 268 13.89 8.40 21.89
CA SER A 268 12.99 9.16 22.74
C SER A 268 11.56 9.23 22.20
N LEU A 269 10.57 9.28 23.11
CA LEU A 269 9.16 9.46 22.73
C LEU A 269 8.93 10.77 21.96
N ARG A 270 9.63 11.84 22.35
CA ARG A 270 9.54 13.14 21.69
C ARG A 270 9.96 13.03 20.23
N ASP A 271 11.08 12.36 19.96
CA ASP A 271 11.61 12.20 18.60
C ASP A 271 10.75 11.22 17.78
N ALA A 272 10.20 10.19 18.41
CA ALA A 272 9.24 9.28 17.80
C ALA A 272 7.97 10.02 17.33
N ARG A 273 7.40 10.88 18.18
CA ARG A 273 6.26 11.74 17.82
C ARG A 273 6.64 12.76 16.74
N LEU A 274 7.82 13.39 16.86
CA LEU A 274 8.32 14.34 15.88
C LEU A 274 8.49 13.67 14.49
N SER A 275 8.95 12.41 14.44
CA SER A 275 9.10 11.69 13.17
C SER A 275 7.77 11.51 12.44
N LEU A 276 6.67 11.27 13.16
CA LEU A 276 5.33 11.21 12.58
C LEU A 276 4.83 12.59 12.16
N LEU A 277 4.98 13.62 12.98
CA LEU A 277 4.55 14.98 12.62
C LEU A 277 5.26 15.51 11.38
N LEU A 278 6.58 15.29 11.26
CA LEU A 278 7.34 15.66 10.07
C LEU A 278 6.94 14.87 8.83
N ASN A 279 6.33 13.69 9.01
CA ASN A 279 5.82 12.90 7.89
C ASN A 279 4.59 13.57 7.23
N ILE A 280 3.81 14.39 7.97
CA ILE A 280 2.63 15.07 7.41
C ILE A 280 2.99 15.92 6.17
N PRO A 281 3.84 16.95 6.25
CA PRO A 281 4.16 17.74 5.07
C PRO A 281 4.81 16.90 3.97
N CYS A 282 5.65 15.92 4.32
CA CYS A 282 6.29 15.05 3.34
C CYS A 282 5.26 14.25 2.54
N ILE A 283 4.27 13.64 3.22
CA ILE A 283 3.25 12.83 2.54
C ILE A 283 2.28 13.69 1.74
N LEU A 284 1.92 14.89 2.21
CA LEU A 284 1.06 15.80 1.47
C LEU A 284 1.71 16.23 0.14
N ILE A 285 3.00 16.56 0.16
CA ILE A 285 3.76 16.90 -1.04
C ILE A 285 3.86 15.67 -1.95
N TRP A 286 4.26 14.52 -1.40
CA TRP A 286 4.45 13.28 -2.16
C TRP A 286 3.17 12.84 -2.88
N VAL A 287 2.08 12.75 -2.14
CA VAL A 287 0.77 12.35 -2.67
C VAL A 287 0.31 13.33 -3.75
N SER A 288 0.48 14.65 -3.52
CA SER A 288 0.11 15.65 -4.53
C SER A 288 0.94 15.52 -5.80
N LEU A 289 2.24 15.23 -5.72
CA LEU A 289 3.07 14.97 -6.90
C LEU A 289 2.61 13.73 -7.66
N VAL A 290 2.24 12.66 -6.96
CA VAL A 290 1.72 11.43 -7.59
C VAL A 290 0.38 11.68 -8.29
N PHE A 291 -0.54 12.41 -7.65
CA PHE A 291 -1.81 12.77 -8.29
C PHE A 291 -1.62 13.71 -9.49
N LEU A 292 -0.73 14.71 -9.38
CA LEU A 292 -0.38 15.57 -10.52
C LEU A 292 0.14 14.77 -11.71
N ASN A 293 0.97 13.75 -11.50
CA ASN A 293 1.39 12.86 -12.58
C ASN A 293 0.19 12.19 -13.26
N GLY A 294 -0.79 11.72 -12.49
CA GLY A 294 -2.00 11.13 -13.05
C GLY A 294 -2.81 12.13 -13.91
N VAL A 295 -2.93 13.39 -13.46
CA VAL A 295 -3.60 14.45 -14.23
C VAL A 295 -2.84 14.78 -15.52
N VAL A 296 -1.51 14.83 -15.46
CA VAL A 296 -0.65 15.06 -16.64
C VAL A 296 -0.82 13.95 -17.67
N VAL A 297 -0.81 12.68 -17.22
CA VAL A 297 -1.00 11.53 -18.11
C VAL A 297 -2.37 11.57 -18.78
N LEU A 298 -3.41 11.90 -18.01
CA LEU A 298 -4.76 12.08 -18.54
C LEU A 298 -4.78 13.18 -19.62
N ALA A 299 -4.28 14.38 -19.29
CA ALA A 299 -4.27 15.54 -20.19
C ALA A 299 -3.50 15.28 -21.47
N TYR A 300 -2.42 14.50 -21.42
CA TYR A 300 -1.68 14.07 -22.59
C TYR A 300 -2.56 13.26 -23.56
N PHE A 301 -3.27 12.24 -23.08
CA PHE A 301 -4.13 11.42 -23.93
C PHE A 301 -5.39 12.15 -24.39
N VAL A 302 -5.86 13.14 -23.66
CA VAL A 302 -6.89 14.08 -24.13
C VAL A 302 -6.37 14.90 -25.32
N ASN A 303 -5.15 15.40 -25.22
CA ASN A 303 -4.51 16.20 -26.27
C ASN A 303 -4.24 15.38 -27.53
N GLU A 304 -3.79 14.12 -27.38
CA GLU A 304 -3.61 13.16 -28.49
C GLU A 304 -4.94 12.70 -29.12
N ARG A 305 -6.07 12.94 -28.45
CA ARG A 305 -7.42 12.50 -28.87
C ARG A 305 -7.47 11.01 -29.20
N CYS A 306 -6.70 10.20 -28.47
CA CYS A 306 -6.68 8.75 -28.59
C CYS A 306 -6.57 8.08 -27.23
N ASP A 307 -7.66 7.46 -26.79
CA ASP A 307 -7.71 6.68 -25.57
C ASP A 307 -6.97 5.34 -25.76
N PRO A 308 -5.88 5.09 -25.02
CA PRO A 308 -5.07 3.88 -25.20
C PRO A 308 -5.80 2.59 -24.79
N LEU A 309 -6.73 2.65 -23.84
CA LEU A 309 -7.54 1.50 -23.46
C LEU A 309 -8.56 1.18 -24.53
N PHE A 310 -9.19 2.20 -25.11
CA PHE A 310 -10.13 2.05 -26.22
C PHE A 310 -9.44 1.56 -27.48
N ASN A 311 -8.25 2.11 -27.81
CA ASN A 311 -7.46 1.68 -28.96
C ASN A 311 -6.89 0.25 -28.80
N GLY A 312 -6.93 -0.32 -27.58
CA GLY A 312 -6.37 -1.64 -27.28
C GLY A 312 -4.84 -1.67 -27.19
N ASP A 313 -4.20 -0.54 -26.93
CA ASP A 313 -2.76 -0.43 -26.69
C ASP A 313 -2.39 -0.87 -25.27
N ILE A 314 -3.32 -0.72 -24.35
CA ILE A 314 -3.26 -1.26 -22.97
C ILE A 314 -4.49 -2.13 -22.70
N SER A 315 -4.33 -3.12 -21.83
CA SER A 315 -5.40 -4.04 -21.42
C SER A 315 -6.08 -3.62 -20.10
N SER A 316 -5.45 -2.71 -19.35
CA SER A 316 -5.92 -2.24 -18.04
C SER A 316 -5.50 -0.81 -17.79
N SER A 317 -6.35 -0.04 -17.10
CA SER A 317 -6.02 1.32 -16.64
C SER A 317 -4.76 1.39 -15.77
N ASN A 318 -4.38 0.29 -15.09
CA ASN A 318 -3.15 0.22 -14.31
C ASN A 318 -1.86 0.38 -15.17
N GLN A 319 -1.95 0.18 -16.47
CA GLN A 319 -0.83 0.30 -17.41
C GLN A 319 -0.67 1.71 -17.99
N ILE A 320 -1.64 2.62 -17.74
CA ILE A 320 -1.69 3.91 -18.45
C ILE A 320 -0.45 4.78 -18.23
N LEU A 321 0.06 4.84 -16.97
CA LEU A 321 1.28 5.60 -16.64
C LEU A 321 2.51 4.99 -17.32
N ALA A 322 2.64 3.65 -17.32
CA ALA A 322 3.76 2.96 -17.95
C ALA A 322 3.74 3.12 -19.47
N TYR A 323 2.55 3.09 -20.08
CA TYR A 323 2.37 3.31 -21.51
C TYR A 323 2.69 4.76 -21.90
N PHE A 324 2.23 5.74 -21.11
CA PHE A 324 2.60 7.15 -21.28
C PHE A 324 4.13 7.34 -21.28
N VAL A 325 4.81 6.78 -20.28
CA VAL A 325 6.27 6.88 -20.17
C VAL A 325 6.95 6.23 -21.40
N LYS A 326 6.47 5.07 -21.84
CA LYS A 326 6.99 4.40 -23.05
C LYS A 326 6.93 5.28 -24.29
N ILE A 327 5.86 6.05 -24.47
CA ILE A 327 5.68 6.93 -25.63
C ILE A 327 6.53 8.18 -25.48
N VAL A 328 6.34 8.92 -24.39
CA VAL A 328 6.89 10.26 -24.18
C VAL A 328 8.41 10.24 -23.98
N PHE A 329 8.95 9.18 -23.34
CA PHE A 329 10.37 9.07 -23.08
C PHE A 329 11.14 8.22 -24.11
N SER A 330 10.46 7.66 -25.13
CA SER A 330 11.13 6.92 -26.20
C SER A 330 12.31 7.67 -26.84
N PRO A 331 12.26 8.99 -27.08
CA PRO A 331 13.41 9.72 -27.63
C PRO A 331 14.50 10.02 -26.59
N THR A 332 14.24 9.92 -25.29
CA THR A 332 15.16 10.30 -24.22
C THR A 332 15.76 9.07 -23.54
N LYS A 333 17.02 8.78 -23.91
CA LYS A 333 17.75 7.60 -23.42
C LYS A 333 17.97 7.65 -21.88
N GLY A 334 17.62 6.59 -21.18
CA GLY A 334 17.83 6.43 -19.73
C GLY A 334 16.61 6.80 -18.86
N PHE A 335 15.66 7.57 -19.37
CA PHE A 335 14.50 8.01 -18.55
C PHE A 335 13.48 6.89 -18.29
N SER A 336 13.27 6.00 -19.24
CA SER A 336 12.42 4.82 -19.01
C SER A 336 13.04 3.90 -17.93
N GLY A 337 14.36 3.81 -17.90
CA GLY A 337 15.08 3.10 -16.82
C GLY A 337 14.92 3.76 -15.45
N LEU A 338 14.95 5.10 -15.38
CA LEU A 338 14.69 5.85 -14.15
C LEU A 338 13.24 5.66 -13.66
N PHE A 339 12.27 5.64 -14.58
CA PHE A 339 10.87 5.35 -14.25
C PHE A 339 10.70 3.94 -13.67
N LEU A 340 11.33 2.94 -14.27
CA LEU A 340 11.32 1.58 -13.72
C LEU A 340 12.01 1.52 -12.36
N ALA A 341 13.14 2.21 -12.19
CA ALA A 341 13.82 2.30 -10.90
C ALA A 341 12.95 2.97 -9.83
N MET A 342 12.17 3.99 -10.20
CA MET A 342 11.18 4.64 -9.33
C MET A 342 10.12 3.65 -8.86
N LEU A 343 9.48 2.90 -9.76
CA LEU A 343 8.43 1.93 -9.41
C LEU A 343 8.98 0.78 -8.56
N TYR A 344 10.13 0.24 -8.95
CA TYR A 344 10.79 -0.82 -8.19
C TYR A 344 11.30 -0.32 -6.84
N GLY A 345 11.73 0.95 -6.74
CA GLY A 345 12.11 1.58 -5.48
C GLY A 345 10.96 1.61 -4.48
N GLY A 346 9.77 2.06 -4.92
CA GLY A 346 8.57 2.05 -4.09
C GLY A 346 8.13 0.65 -3.67
N ALA A 347 8.24 -0.32 -4.57
CA ALA A 347 7.91 -1.70 -4.24
C ALA A 347 8.93 -2.33 -3.28
N LEU A 348 10.22 -2.21 -3.55
CA LEU A 348 11.29 -2.78 -2.74
C LEU A 348 11.28 -2.23 -1.31
N SER A 349 11.06 -0.92 -1.12
CA SER A 349 10.92 -0.29 0.20
C SER A 349 9.74 -0.88 0.99
N SER A 350 8.58 -0.98 0.35
CA SER A 350 7.37 -1.52 0.99
C SER A 350 7.50 -3.01 1.32
N VAL A 351 8.05 -3.78 0.38
CA VAL A 351 8.26 -5.24 0.54
C VAL A 351 9.25 -5.53 1.65
N SER A 352 10.43 -4.88 1.65
CA SER A 352 11.46 -5.13 2.68
C SER A 352 10.99 -4.78 4.08
N SER A 353 10.25 -3.68 4.20
CA SER A 353 9.66 -3.24 5.46
C SER A 353 8.65 -4.24 6.01
N THR A 354 7.79 -4.76 5.13
CA THR A 354 6.79 -5.75 5.51
C THR A 354 7.41 -7.11 5.80
N LEU A 355 8.43 -7.54 5.03
CA LEU A 355 9.19 -8.77 5.29
C LEU A 355 9.86 -8.73 6.67
N SER A 356 10.52 -7.61 7.00
CA SER A 356 11.13 -7.39 8.32
C SER A 356 10.09 -7.48 9.44
N GLY A 357 8.92 -6.87 9.25
CA GLY A 357 7.81 -6.93 10.21
C GLY A 357 7.25 -8.35 10.38
N CYS A 358 7.01 -9.07 9.28
CA CYS A 358 6.52 -10.46 9.33
C CYS A 358 7.53 -11.40 10.02
N ALA A 359 8.82 -11.25 9.74
CA ALA A 359 9.86 -12.04 10.39
C ALA A 359 9.95 -11.76 11.89
N ALA A 360 9.89 -10.48 12.29
CA ALA A 360 9.87 -10.09 13.70
C ALA A 360 8.67 -10.69 14.44
N ASN A 361 7.47 -10.60 13.85
CA ASN A 361 6.25 -11.17 14.43
C ASN A 361 6.33 -12.70 14.55
N ALA A 362 6.78 -13.38 13.50
CA ALA A 362 6.94 -14.84 13.53
C ALA A 362 7.95 -15.29 14.59
N TRP A 363 9.06 -14.56 14.73
CA TRP A 363 10.07 -14.86 15.73
C TRP A 363 9.56 -14.56 17.15
N GLU A 364 9.20 -13.31 17.45
CA GLU A 364 8.90 -12.87 18.82
C GLU A 364 7.61 -13.49 19.37
N ASP A 365 6.57 -13.62 18.54
CA ASP A 365 5.24 -13.99 19.01
C ASP A 365 4.95 -15.48 18.90
N ILE A 366 5.57 -16.18 17.92
CA ILE A 366 5.27 -17.59 17.64
C ILE A 366 6.43 -18.51 18.06
N LEU A 367 7.66 -18.26 17.56
CA LEU A 367 8.75 -19.22 17.68
C LEU A 367 9.58 -19.08 18.96
N LYS A 368 9.91 -17.86 19.38
CA LYS A 368 10.78 -17.59 20.54
C LYS A 368 10.37 -18.32 21.82
N PRO A 369 9.08 -18.41 22.20
CA PRO A 369 8.68 -19.14 23.41
C PRO A 369 8.91 -20.66 23.34
N HIS A 370 9.01 -21.23 22.12
CA HIS A 370 9.30 -22.66 21.91
C HIS A 370 10.80 -22.95 21.79
N LEU A 371 11.60 -21.92 21.53
CA LEU A 371 13.02 -22.00 21.22
C LEU A 371 13.87 -21.19 22.22
N ALA A 372 13.47 -21.20 23.50
CA ALA A 372 14.08 -20.38 24.56
C ALA A 372 15.60 -20.63 24.78
N ASN A 373 16.11 -21.79 24.35
CA ASN A 373 17.52 -22.16 24.53
C ASN A 373 18.44 -21.76 23.38
N LEU A 374 17.95 -21.01 22.39
CA LEU A 374 18.78 -20.56 21.28
C LEU A 374 19.71 -19.42 21.71
N THR A 375 20.96 -19.48 21.24
CA THR A 375 21.88 -18.33 21.37
C THR A 375 21.38 -17.17 20.48
N ASP A 376 21.68 -15.93 20.86
CA ASP A 376 21.29 -14.71 20.11
C ASP A 376 21.71 -14.78 18.64
N PHE A 377 22.89 -15.32 18.34
CA PHE A 377 23.36 -15.52 16.98
C PHE A 377 22.46 -16.47 16.18
N ARG A 378 22.07 -17.62 16.78
CA ARG A 378 21.17 -18.58 16.10
C ARG A 378 19.77 -18.00 15.91
N ALA A 379 19.30 -17.24 16.89
CA ALA A 379 18.03 -16.52 16.82
C ALA A 379 18.04 -15.47 15.69
N ALA A 380 19.11 -14.69 15.55
CA ALA A 380 19.30 -13.76 14.45
C ALA A 380 19.36 -14.49 13.08
N MET A 381 20.04 -15.63 13.01
CA MET A 381 20.09 -16.44 11.78
C MET A 381 18.70 -16.98 11.42
N LEU A 382 17.92 -17.44 12.39
CA LEU A 382 16.54 -17.89 12.15
C LEU A 382 15.65 -16.75 11.64
N ASN A 383 15.80 -15.52 12.17
CA ASN A 383 15.10 -14.36 11.62
C ASN A 383 15.44 -14.09 10.16
N LYS A 384 16.71 -14.23 9.77
CA LYS A 384 17.12 -14.14 8.36
C LYS A 384 16.46 -15.21 7.49
N CYS A 385 16.38 -16.44 7.98
CA CYS A 385 15.65 -17.52 7.30
C CYS A 385 14.15 -17.21 7.17
N LEU A 386 13.52 -16.64 8.20
CA LEU A 386 12.11 -16.23 8.14
C LEU A 386 11.87 -15.16 7.08
N VAL A 387 12.77 -14.18 6.93
CA VAL A 387 12.69 -13.18 5.84
C VAL A 387 12.69 -13.89 4.48
N VAL A 388 13.54 -14.89 4.28
CA VAL A 388 13.61 -15.67 3.03
C VAL A 388 12.30 -16.43 2.80
N VAL A 389 11.78 -17.12 3.81
CA VAL A 389 10.50 -17.86 3.71
C VAL A 389 9.35 -16.91 3.35
N PHE A 390 9.24 -15.76 4.02
CA PHE A 390 8.19 -14.78 3.71
C PHE A 390 8.39 -14.12 2.35
N GLY A 391 9.61 -13.98 1.86
CA GLY A 391 9.89 -13.53 0.50
C GLY A 391 9.33 -14.47 -0.56
N PHE A 392 9.53 -15.78 -0.40
CA PHE A 392 8.94 -16.80 -1.29
C PHE A 392 7.41 -16.84 -1.20
N LEU A 393 6.85 -16.77 0.01
CA LEU A 393 5.39 -16.71 0.19
C LEU A 393 4.80 -15.44 -0.44
N GLY A 394 5.47 -14.30 -0.29
CA GLY A 394 5.07 -13.04 -0.92
C GLY A 394 5.07 -13.11 -2.44
N ALA A 395 6.09 -13.74 -3.04
CA ALA A 395 6.11 -13.98 -4.49
C ALA A 395 4.96 -14.90 -4.94
N ALA A 396 4.65 -15.94 -4.19
CA ALA A 396 3.49 -16.81 -4.47
C ALA A 396 2.16 -16.01 -4.43
N VAL A 397 1.99 -15.13 -3.43
CA VAL A 397 0.81 -14.25 -3.35
C VAL A 397 0.80 -13.23 -4.50
N ALA A 398 1.96 -12.80 -5.02
CA ALA A 398 2.02 -11.92 -6.18
C ALA A 398 1.46 -12.58 -7.46
N PHE A 399 1.74 -13.87 -7.67
CA PHE A 399 1.12 -14.64 -8.77
C PHE A 399 -0.40 -14.79 -8.59
N LEU A 400 -0.88 -14.96 -7.35
CA LEU A 400 -2.32 -14.96 -7.08
C LEU A 400 -2.95 -13.58 -7.34
N ALA A 401 -2.25 -12.49 -7.01
CA ALA A 401 -2.73 -11.14 -7.30
C ALA A 401 -2.84 -10.86 -8.82
N ALA A 402 -1.96 -11.48 -9.63
CA ALA A 402 -1.94 -11.31 -11.08
C ALA A 402 -3.22 -11.82 -11.77
N ILE A 403 -3.88 -12.83 -11.22
CA ILE A 403 -5.12 -13.40 -11.78
C ILE A 403 -6.39 -12.69 -11.26
N MET A 404 -6.25 -11.70 -10.38
CA MET A 404 -7.40 -11.01 -9.81
C MET A 404 -7.84 -9.82 -10.69
N PRO A 405 -9.14 -9.70 -11.04
CA PRO A 405 -9.63 -8.58 -11.82
C PRO A 405 -9.71 -7.28 -11.00
N GLY A 406 -9.53 -6.14 -11.65
CA GLY A 406 -9.75 -4.80 -11.11
C GLY A 406 -8.47 -4.00 -10.84
N PRO A 407 -8.61 -2.75 -10.36
CA PRO A 407 -7.47 -1.90 -10.01
C PRO A 407 -6.63 -2.52 -8.89
N VAL A 408 -5.31 -2.59 -9.08
CA VAL A 408 -4.38 -3.22 -8.12
C VAL A 408 -4.46 -2.54 -6.74
N SER A 409 -4.67 -1.23 -6.70
CA SER A 409 -4.86 -0.48 -5.46
C SER A 409 -6.10 -0.93 -4.68
N GLN A 410 -7.24 -1.09 -5.36
CA GLN A 410 -8.48 -1.56 -4.72
C GLN A 410 -8.35 -2.99 -4.21
N VAL A 411 -7.72 -3.88 -5.00
CA VAL A 411 -7.46 -5.27 -4.60
C VAL A 411 -6.61 -5.31 -3.33
N SER A 412 -5.51 -4.57 -3.31
CA SER A 412 -4.59 -4.50 -2.17
C SER A 412 -5.28 -3.97 -0.91
N ILE A 413 -5.98 -2.84 -1.00
CA ILE A 413 -6.68 -2.22 0.14
C ILE A 413 -7.74 -3.17 0.70
N SER A 414 -8.54 -3.82 -0.17
CA SER A 414 -9.59 -4.74 0.26
C SER A 414 -9.04 -5.90 1.08
N PHE A 415 -8.00 -6.58 0.58
CA PHE A 415 -7.45 -7.75 1.27
C PHE A 415 -6.71 -7.39 2.55
N VAL A 416 -5.95 -6.30 2.56
CA VAL A 416 -5.30 -5.83 3.79
C VAL A 416 -6.35 -5.45 4.84
N SER A 417 -7.43 -4.79 4.44
CA SER A 417 -8.53 -4.41 5.34
C SER A 417 -9.22 -5.60 5.99
N ALA A 418 -9.27 -6.76 5.31
CA ALA A 418 -9.87 -7.97 5.85
C ALA A 418 -9.21 -8.49 7.13
N THR A 419 -7.91 -8.28 7.26
CA THR A 419 -7.12 -8.70 8.43
C THR A 419 -6.87 -7.53 9.38
N ALA A 420 -6.59 -6.35 8.86
CA ALA A 420 -6.25 -5.17 9.66
C ALA A 420 -7.42 -4.67 10.51
N GLY A 421 -8.64 -4.63 9.97
CA GLY A 421 -9.82 -4.16 10.69
C GLY A 421 -10.06 -4.95 12.00
N PRO A 422 -10.23 -6.28 11.93
CA PRO A 422 -10.42 -7.13 13.10
C PRO A 422 -9.25 -7.07 14.09
N LEU A 423 -8.02 -7.07 13.59
CA LEU A 423 -6.82 -6.95 14.43
C LEU A 423 -6.83 -5.65 15.25
N ASN A 424 -7.12 -4.53 14.59
CA ASN A 424 -7.21 -3.22 15.26
C ASN A 424 -8.37 -3.15 16.24
N GLY A 425 -9.47 -3.87 15.95
CA GLY A 425 -10.59 -4.04 16.87
C GLY A 425 -10.16 -4.68 18.19
N MET A 426 -9.31 -5.70 18.16
CA MET A 426 -8.76 -6.31 19.37
C MET A 426 -7.88 -5.34 20.17
N PHE A 427 -7.02 -4.56 19.51
CA PHE A 427 -6.18 -3.58 20.20
C PHE A 427 -7.01 -2.56 20.95
N ILE A 428 -7.99 -1.95 20.27
CA ILE A 428 -8.81 -0.87 20.85
C ILE A 428 -9.79 -1.39 21.89
N LEU A 429 -10.37 -2.58 21.66
CA LEU A 429 -11.23 -3.23 22.65
C LEU A 429 -10.52 -3.38 24.01
N GLY A 430 -9.28 -3.89 23.96
CA GLY A 430 -8.46 -4.02 25.17
C GLY A 430 -8.00 -2.68 25.75
N GLY A 431 -7.76 -1.67 24.91
CA GLY A 431 -7.32 -0.35 25.35
C GLY A 431 -8.41 0.49 26.02
N ILE A 432 -9.69 0.28 25.65
CA ILE A 432 -10.80 1.09 26.16
C ILE A 432 -11.54 0.41 27.31
N PHE A 433 -11.80 -0.89 27.23
CA PHE A 433 -12.65 -1.59 28.20
C PHE A 433 -11.87 -2.52 29.11
N ASP A 434 -11.76 -2.19 30.39
CA ASP A 434 -11.13 -3.06 31.40
C ASP A 434 -11.83 -4.42 31.53
N SER A 435 -13.15 -4.47 31.29
CA SER A 435 -13.96 -5.68 31.28
C SER A 435 -13.73 -6.61 30.08
N ALA A 436 -12.96 -6.17 29.08
CA ALA A 436 -12.67 -7.01 27.92
C ALA A 436 -11.76 -8.18 28.29
N ASN A 437 -12.18 -9.39 27.93
CA ASN A 437 -11.46 -10.63 28.18
C ASN A 437 -10.98 -11.29 26.88
N TRP A 438 -10.12 -12.31 27.01
CA TRP A 438 -9.51 -12.96 25.85
C TRP A 438 -10.50 -13.73 24.96
N GLN A 439 -11.56 -14.33 25.56
CA GLN A 439 -12.60 -15.04 24.81
C GLN A 439 -13.38 -14.06 23.92
N GLY A 440 -13.81 -12.93 24.49
CA GLY A 440 -14.51 -11.90 23.75
C GLY A 440 -13.66 -11.32 22.63
N ALA A 441 -12.38 -11.05 22.89
CA ALA A 441 -11.45 -10.56 21.86
C ALA A 441 -11.33 -11.53 20.67
N LEU A 442 -11.19 -12.84 20.94
CA LEU A 442 -11.09 -13.87 19.89
C LEU A 442 -12.40 -14.05 19.10
N ILE A 443 -13.55 -14.09 19.80
CA ILE A 443 -14.85 -14.21 19.16
C ILE A 443 -15.13 -13.00 18.28
N GLY A 444 -14.90 -11.79 18.80
CA GLY A 444 -15.05 -10.56 18.03
C GLY A 444 -14.15 -10.54 16.79
N CYS A 445 -12.87 -10.91 16.95
CA CYS A 445 -11.91 -10.98 15.86
C CYS A 445 -12.29 -12.01 14.79
N ALA A 446 -12.68 -13.21 15.17
CA ALA A 446 -13.12 -14.25 14.25
C ALA A 446 -14.36 -13.81 13.47
N THR A 447 -15.37 -13.28 14.17
CA THR A 447 -16.60 -12.78 13.56
C THR A 447 -16.32 -11.61 12.61
N GLY A 448 -15.50 -10.63 13.04
CA GLY A 448 -15.12 -9.49 12.21
C GLY A 448 -14.36 -9.90 10.96
N SER A 449 -13.43 -10.87 11.07
CA SER A 449 -12.69 -11.40 9.93
C SER A 449 -13.60 -12.12 8.94
N VAL A 450 -14.46 -13.02 9.42
CA VAL A 450 -15.39 -13.79 8.56
C VAL A 450 -16.32 -12.86 7.80
N ILE A 451 -16.95 -11.90 8.49
CA ILE A 451 -17.88 -10.95 7.85
C ILE A 451 -17.13 -10.06 6.85
N ASN A 452 -15.94 -9.60 7.19
CA ASN A 452 -15.17 -8.73 6.31
C ASN A 452 -14.75 -9.46 5.03
N PHE A 453 -14.24 -10.69 5.13
CA PHE A 453 -13.95 -11.52 3.95
C PHE A 453 -15.21 -11.80 3.14
N TRP A 454 -16.34 -12.10 3.78
CA TRP A 454 -17.59 -12.34 3.11
C TRP A 454 -18.06 -11.12 2.29
N ILE A 455 -17.99 -9.90 2.86
CA ILE A 455 -18.30 -8.66 2.13
C ILE A 455 -17.35 -8.47 0.94
N ILE A 456 -16.05 -8.67 1.13
CA ILE A 456 -15.03 -8.49 0.08
C ILE A 456 -15.24 -9.46 -1.09
N PHE A 457 -15.52 -10.73 -0.81
CA PHE A 457 -15.79 -11.71 -1.86
C PHE A 457 -17.15 -11.46 -2.53
N GLY A 458 -18.18 -11.10 -1.77
CA GLY A 458 -19.49 -10.75 -2.29
C GLY A 458 -19.47 -9.52 -3.20
N SER A 459 -18.67 -8.51 -2.86
CA SER A 459 -18.54 -7.29 -3.66
C SER A 459 -17.97 -7.52 -5.07
N ARG A 460 -17.29 -8.65 -5.30
CA ARG A 460 -16.76 -9.01 -6.63
C ARG A 460 -17.84 -9.55 -7.57
N SER A 461 -18.90 -10.11 -7.02
CA SER A 461 -20.04 -10.66 -7.78
C SER A 461 -21.17 -9.65 -7.97
N SER A 462 -21.12 -8.53 -7.24
CA SER A 462 -22.14 -7.47 -7.31
C SER A 462 -21.73 -6.41 -8.34
N PRO A 463 -22.72 -5.82 -9.06
CA PRO A 463 -22.43 -4.71 -9.98
C PRO A 463 -21.86 -3.50 -9.22
N ALA A 464 -20.87 -2.82 -9.81
CA ALA A 464 -20.29 -1.62 -9.22
C ALA A 464 -21.35 -0.51 -9.08
N PHE A 465 -21.47 0.04 -7.85
CA PHE A 465 -22.40 1.14 -7.57
C PHE A 465 -21.96 2.46 -8.25
N SER A 466 -20.65 2.68 -8.34
CA SER A 466 -20.07 3.87 -8.99
C SER A 466 -19.49 3.51 -10.35
N PRO A 467 -20.10 3.95 -11.45
CA PRO A 467 -19.59 3.71 -12.79
C PRO A 467 -18.29 4.48 -13.04
N THR A 468 -17.46 3.96 -13.93
CA THR A 468 -16.32 4.70 -14.48
C THR A 468 -16.81 5.89 -15.31
N LEU A 469 -16.01 6.94 -15.36
CA LEU A 469 -16.25 8.08 -16.24
C LEU A 469 -16.19 7.64 -17.72
N PRO A 470 -16.82 8.38 -18.65
CA PRO A 470 -16.76 8.07 -20.09
C PRO A 470 -15.32 7.95 -20.59
N PRO A 471 -15.05 7.15 -21.64
CA PRO A 471 -13.74 7.08 -22.27
C PRO A 471 -13.30 8.45 -22.78
N LEU A 472 -12.00 8.63 -22.92
CA LEU A 472 -11.41 9.85 -23.48
C LEU A 472 -11.76 10.01 -24.98
N PRO A 473 -11.62 11.22 -25.57
CA PRO A 473 -11.76 11.42 -27.02
C PRO A 473 -10.88 10.42 -27.79
N SER A 474 -11.46 9.78 -28.84
CA SER A 474 -10.79 8.67 -29.54
C SER A 474 -10.92 8.78 -31.06
N ASP A 475 -11.21 9.98 -31.56
CA ASP A 475 -11.45 10.26 -32.96
C ASP A 475 -10.16 10.28 -33.83
N TYR A 476 -8.99 10.38 -33.22
CA TYR A 476 -7.69 10.31 -33.90
C TYR A 476 -6.94 9.00 -33.68
N CYS A 477 -7.57 7.98 -33.09
CA CYS A 477 -6.92 6.69 -32.90
C CYS A 477 -6.61 5.98 -34.23
N PRO A 478 -5.39 5.45 -34.46
CA PRO A 478 -4.99 4.80 -35.73
C PRO A 478 -5.83 3.57 -36.08
N LYS A 479 -6.39 2.86 -35.10
CA LYS A 479 -7.27 1.70 -35.32
C LYS A 479 -8.73 2.07 -35.54
N TYR A 480 -9.03 3.36 -35.56
CA TYR A 480 -10.38 3.85 -35.73
C TYR A 480 -10.74 3.88 -37.23
N ASN A 481 -11.43 2.85 -37.68
CA ASN A 481 -11.91 2.72 -39.07
C ASN A 481 -13.30 3.36 -39.29
N GLY A 482 -13.59 4.51 -38.73
CA GLY A 482 -14.75 5.35 -39.09
C GLY A 482 -16.17 4.74 -39.09
N SER A 483 -16.32 3.46 -38.74
CA SER A 483 -17.54 2.69 -38.99
C SER A 483 -18.45 2.48 -37.75
N LEU A 484 -18.14 3.07 -36.62
CA LEU A 484 -19.08 3.08 -35.49
C LEU A 484 -19.18 4.49 -34.90
N PRO A 485 -20.39 5.04 -34.76
CA PRO A 485 -20.62 6.25 -34.00
C PRO A 485 -20.48 5.89 -32.51
N VAL A 486 -19.22 5.86 -32.01
CA VAL A 486 -18.84 5.51 -30.65
C VAL A 486 -19.48 6.44 -29.62
N SER A 487 -19.87 7.65 -30.02
CA SER A 487 -20.41 8.67 -29.13
C SER A 487 -21.74 8.29 -28.45
N ASN A 488 -22.60 7.50 -29.08
CA ASN A 488 -23.93 7.24 -28.54
C ASN A 488 -24.08 5.89 -27.85
N ALA A 489 -23.47 4.81 -28.35
CA ALA A 489 -23.62 3.48 -27.73
C ALA A 489 -22.79 3.32 -26.45
N MET A 490 -21.60 3.94 -26.38
CA MET A 490 -20.78 3.92 -25.18
C MET A 490 -21.15 5.02 -24.17
N LYS A 491 -21.52 6.24 -24.62
CA LYS A 491 -22.22 7.21 -23.78
C LYS A 491 -23.51 6.61 -23.22
N GLN A 492 -24.22 5.84 -24.00
CA GLN A 492 -25.44 5.16 -23.56
C GLN A 492 -25.15 3.98 -22.62
N ARG A 493 -24.04 3.25 -22.76
CA ARG A 493 -23.60 2.25 -21.75
C ARG A 493 -23.10 2.89 -20.46
N CYS A 494 -22.41 4.02 -20.50
CA CYS A 494 -22.03 4.76 -19.28
C CYS A 494 -23.21 5.50 -18.64
N LEU A 495 -24.17 6.00 -19.45
CA LEU A 495 -25.41 6.64 -18.96
C LEU A 495 -26.51 5.63 -18.58
N THR A 496 -26.47 4.40 -19.10
CA THR A 496 -27.42 3.32 -18.80
C THR A 496 -26.90 2.31 -17.78
N VAL A 497 -25.75 2.53 -17.16
CA VAL A 497 -25.57 2.09 -15.78
C VAL A 497 -26.44 3.03 -14.94
N SER A 498 -27.78 3.02 -15.25
CA SER A 498 -28.80 3.39 -14.29
C SER A 498 -28.34 2.74 -12.99
N VAL A 499 -28.30 3.53 -11.92
CA VAL A 499 -28.23 3.05 -10.54
C VAL A 499 -29.20 1.87 -10.47
N THR A 500 -28.70 0.68 -10.77
CA THR A 500 -29.50 -0.53 -10.67
C THR A 500 -29.91 -0.55 -9.22
N LYS A 501 -31.21 -0.46 -8.95
CA LYS A 501 -31.73 -0.50 -7.58
C LYS A 501 -31.17 -1.78 -6.98
N VAL A 502 -30.08 -1.64 -6.26
CA VAL A 502 -29.41 -2.74 -5.58
C VAL A 502 -30.34 -3.15 -4.45
N HIS A 503 -30.77 -4.40 -4.41
CA HIS A 503 -31.74 -4.90 -3.45
C HIS A 503 -31.12 -5.99 -2.56
N GLY A 504 -31.58 -6.06 -1.31
CA GLY A 504 -31.18 -7.12 -0.39
C GLY A 504 -29.69 -7.08 -0.04
N LEU A 505 -29.02 -8.24 -0.12
CA LEU A 505 -27.59 -8.41 0.21
C LEU A 505 -26.65 -7.62 -0.71
N ASP A 506 -27.06 -7.34 -1.94
CA ASP A 506 -26.24 -6.56 -2.87
C ASP A 506 -25.98 -5.14 -2.37
N ASN A 507 -26.86 -4.56 -1.54
CA ASN A 507 -26.57 -3.29 -0.87
C ASN A 507 -25.36 -3.35 0.06
N LEU A 508 -25.17 -4.49 0.74
CA LEU A 508 -24.00 -4.70 1.60
C LEU A 508 -22.72 -4.89 0.77
N TYR A 509 -22.81 -5.61 -0.34
CA TYR A 509 -21.71 -5.84 -1.25
C TYR A 509 -21.31 -4.59 -2.05
N ALA A 510 -22.23 -3.65 -2.22
CA ALA A 510 -21.98 -2.37 -2.89
C ALA A 510 -21.25 -1.36 -2.00
N ILE A 511 -21.03 -1.64 -0.71
CA ILE A 511 -20.29 -0.75 0.19
C ILE A 511 -18.86 -0.54 -0.37
N SER A 512 -18.42 0.72 -0.36
CA SER A 512 -17.09 1.08 -0.84
C SER A 512 -15.97 0.43 -0.02
N PHE A 513 -14.93 0.00 -0.71
CA PHE A 513 -13.75 -0.64 -0.14
C PHE A 513 -13.02 0.19 0.92
N VAL A 514 -13.19 1.52 0.92
CA VAL A 514 -12.58 2.41 1.93
C VAL A 514 -13.15 2.19 3.34
N TRP A 515 -14.34 1.59 3.46
CA TRP A 515 -15.00 1.30 4.73
C TRP A 515 -14.65 -0.08 5.31
N TYR A 516 -14.10 -1.01 4.53
CA TYR A 516 -13.92 -2.40 4.97
C TYR A 516 -13.11 -2.55 6.26
N ALA A 517 -12.01 -1.80 6.41
CA ALA A 517 -11.22 -1.84 7.64
C ALA A 517 -12.03 -1.35 8.86
N LEU A 518 -12.81 -0.28 8.69
CA LEU A 518 -13.63 0.27 9.77
C LEU A 518 -14.80 -0.65 10.12
N ILE A 519 -15.40 -1.34 9.13
CA ILE A 519 -16.45 -2.35 9.36
C ILE A 519 -15.88 -3.52 10.17
N GLY A 520 -14.75 -4.11 9.74
CA GLY A 520 -14.11 -5.21 10.46
C GLY A 520 -13.71 -4.81 11.89
N PHE A 521 -13.19 -3.59 12.06
CA PHE A 521 -12.91 -2.99 13.35
C PHE A 521 -14.18 -2.89 14.23
N ALA A 522 -15.23 -2.28 13.72
CA ALA A 522 -16.47 -2.04 14.48
C ALA A 522 -17.13 -3.36 14.91
N ILE A 523 -17.20 -4.35 14.01
CA ILE A 523 -17.75 -5.67 14.32
C ILE A 523 -16.94 -6.35 15.43
N THR A 524 -15.61 -6.36 15.30
CA THR A 524 -14.73 -6.96 16.30
C THR A 524 -14.87 -6.27 17.65
N PHE A 525 -14.93 -4.95 17.67
CA PHE A 525 -15.06 -4.15 18.87
C PHE A 525 -16.42 -4.40 19.58
N ILE A 526 -17.54 -4.33 18.84
CA ILE A 526 -18.88 -4.49 19.39
C ILE A 526 -19.11 -5.95 19.84
N ILE A 527 -18.89 -6.91 18.96
CA ILE A 527 -19.11 -8.33 19.28
C ILE A 527 -18.15 -8.81 20.37
N GLY A 528 -16.87 -8.35 20.30
CA GLY A 528 -15.87 -8.69 21.32
C GLY A 528 -16.23 -8.13 22.69
N TRP A 529 -16.78 -6.91 22.77
CA TRP A 529 -17.25 -6.34 24.02
C TRP A 529 -18.47 -7.10 24.57
N LEU A 530 -19.48 -7.36 23.73
CA LEU A 530 -20.69 -8.10 24.13
C LEU A 530 -20.34 -9.51 24.61
N ALA A 531 -19.50 -10.24 23.88
CA ALA A 531 -19.03 -11.56 24.28
C ALA A 531 -18.26 -11.51 25.60
N SER A 532 -17.42 -10.49 25.82
CA SER A 532 -16.72 -10.30 27.10
C SER A 532 -17.66 -10.15 28.26
N GLN A 533 -18.78 -9.41 28.11
CA GLN A 533 -19.78 -9.28 29.18
C GLN A 533 -20.43 -10.63 29.52
N ILE A 534 -20.79 -11.42 28.50
CA ILE A 534 -21.40 -12.74 28.70
C ILE A 534 -20.46 -13.67 29.50
N PHE A 535 -19.18 -13.71 29.14
CA PHE A 535 -18.21 -14.56 29.85
C PHE A 535 -17.85 -14.04 31.26
N ASN A 536 -17.95 -12.72 31.49
CA ASN A 536 -17.75 -12.17 32.85
C ASN A 536 -18.93 -12.42 33.77
N PHE A 537 -20.17 -12.52 33.26
CA PHE A 537 -21.34 -12.90 34.07
C PHE A 537 -21.41 -14.40 34.42
N GLY A 538 -20.67 -15.24 33.69
CA GLY A 538 -20.63 -16.70 33.91
C GLY A 538 -19.53 -17.17 34.85
N MET A 539 -18.69 -16.29 35.35
CA MET A 539 -17.68 -16.53 36.39
C MET A 539 -18.11 -15.86 37.68
#